data_0029bd2fdaba238ebe3d1d0118551d91
#
_entry.id   0029bd2fdaba238ebe3d1d0118551d91
#
_cell.length_a   1.000
_cell.length_b   1.000
_cell.length_c   1.000
_cell.angle_alpha   90.00
_cell.angle_beta   90.00
_cell.angle_gamma   90.00
#
_symmetry.space_group_name_H-M   'P 1'
#
loop_
_entity.id
_entity.type
_entity.pdbx_description
1 polymer ?
#
loop_
_entity_poly.entity_id
_entity_poly.type
_entity_poly.pdbx_seq_one_letter_code
_entity_poly.pdbx_strand_id
1 'polypeptide(L)'
;MVKEMTEQGLSACEAAAKHGVTPPTARKWLGRYLAGGIAALADASSRPAHSPRSIEPAKALLIVELRQRRMLQSRIAQSVGVSEATVSRVLARAGLSKLSDLEPREPIQRYEHEQPGDLLHIDTKKLGRIERPSHRMTGNRRDSVDGAGWEFLFVAVDDHARVAFTAMHPDERTESAVQFLRDAVAYYNRLGVTIRRLLTDNGSAFRSKLFRAACQQLGIQQKFTRAYRPQTNGKAERFIQSALREWAYGWTYQNSAERREVLQSWQHYYNWHRPHHGIGRVPPASRLPGPRYNLLTLHN
;
A
#
# COMPACT_ATOMS: atom_id res chain seq x y z
N MET A 1 -16.63 -47.16 2.40
CA MET A 1 -17.63 -47.47 3.44
C MET A 1 -19.05 -47.61 2.87
N VAL A 2 -19.77 -46.46 2.47
CA VAL A 2 -21.17 -46.57 2.03
C VAL A 2 -21.35 -47.44 0.78
N LYS A 3 -20.50 -47.31 -0.23
CA LYS A 3 -20.50 -48.19 -1.41
C LYS A 3 -20.32 -49.66 -1.08
N GLU A 4 -19.45 -49.99 -0.15
CA GLU A 4 -19.23 -51.38 0.29
C GLU A 4 -20.45 -51.95 0.99
N MET A 5 -21.22 -51.15 1.71
CA MET A 5 -22.48 -51.61 2.31
C MET A 5 -23.59 -51.79 1.25
N THR A 6 -23.62 -50.94 0.18
CA THR A 6 -24.66 -51.01 -0.83
C THR A 6 -24.36 -52.00 -1.98
N GLU A 7 -23.08 -52.15 -2.37
CA GLU A 7 -22.67 -52.93 -3.55
C GLU A 7 -22.12 -54.30 -3.13
N GLN A 8 -21.48 -54.40 -1.95
CA GLN A 8 -20.86 -55.66 -1.48
C GLN A 8 -21.61 -56.30 -0.33
N GLY A 9 -22.72 -55.71 0.13
CA GLY A 9 -23.57 -56.25 1.16
C GLY A 9 -22.98 -56.31 2.57
N LEU A 10 -21.91 -55.50 2.84
CA LEU A 10 -21.32 -55.45 4.18
C LEU A 10 -22.31 -54.91 5.18
N SER A 11 -22.36 -55.52 6.37
CA SER A 11 -23.12 -54.97 7.47
C SER A 11 -22.54 -53.68 7.97
N ALA A 12 -23.37 -52.83 8.62
CA ALA A 12 -22.89 -51.56 9.18
C ALA A 12 -21.80 -51.74 10.27
N CYS A 13 -21.76 -52.89 10.94
CA CYS A 13 -20.73 -53.24 11.92
C CYS A 13 -19.39 -53.54 11.25
N GLU A 14 -19.41 -54.36 10.21
CA GLU A 14 -18.21 -54.76 9.45
C GLU A 14 -17.60 -53.54 8.72
N ALA A 15 -18.47 -52.74 8.05
CA ALA A 15 -18.03 -51.52 7.39
C ALA A 15 -17.46 -50.50 8.40
N ALA A 16 -18.07 -50.36 9.56
CA ALA A 16 -17.55 -49.48 10.61
C ALA A 16 -16.18 -49.92 11.14
N ALA A 17 -16.00 -51.22 11.41
CA ALA A 17 -14.73 -51.77 11.84
C ALA A 17 -13.62 -51.56 10.79
N LYS A 18 -13.94 -51.82 9.52
CA LYS A 18 -12.99 -51.66 8.39
C LYS A 18 -12.52 -50.20 8.20
N HIS A 19 -13.40 -49.23 8.43
CA HIS A 19 -13.12 -47.80 8.24
C HIS A 19 -12.83 -47.02 9.52
N GLY A 20 -12.66 -47.70 10.67
CA GLY A 20 -12.29 -47.05 11.94
C GLY A 20 -13.36 -46.09 12.48
N VAL A 21 -14.63 -46.30 12.15
CA VAL A 21 -15.77 -45.50 12.65
C VAL A 21 -16.70 -46.32 13.51
N THR A 22 -17.63 -45.68 14.20
CA THR A 22 -18.63 -46.41 15.00
C THR A 22 -19.79 -46.92 14.12
N PRO A 23 -20.43 -48.07 14.46
CA PRO A 23 -21.60 -48.56 13.73
C PRO A 23 -22.74 -47.57 13.57
N PRO A 24 -23.11 -46.72 14.57
CA PRO A 24 -24.07 -45.63 14.37
C PRO A 24 -23.66 -44.66 13.30
N THR A 25 -22.35 -44.36 13.17
CA THR A 25 -21.82 -43.44 12.12
C THR A 25 -22.00 -44.10 10.76
N ALA A 26 -21.69 -45.37 10.59
CA ALA A 26 -21.88 -46.08 9.32
C ALA A 26 -23.37 -46.12 8.92
N ARG A 27 -24.29 -46.42 9.85
CA ARG A 27 -25.75 -46.36 9.60
C ARG A 27 -26.23 -44.99 9.20
N LYS A 28 -25.74 -43.92 9.88
CA LYS A 28 -26.07 -42.53 9.54
C LYS A 28 -25.71 -42.16 8.10
N TRP A 29 -24.51 -42.53 7.65
CA TRP A 29 -24.05 -42.23 6.30
C TRP A 29 -24.76 -43.11 5.25
N LEU A 30 -25.06 -44.39 5.55
CA LEU A 30 -25.87 -45.22 4.72
C LEU A 30 -27.30 -44.63 4.53
N GLY A 31 -27.93 -44.20 5.61
CA GLY A 31 -29.26 -43.56 5.57
C GLY A 31 -29.29 -42.30 4.71
N ARG A 32 -28.25 -41.45 4.82
CA ARG A 32 -28.11 -40.25 3.96
C ARG A 32 -27.99 -40.64 2.49
N TYR A 33 -27.18 -41.64 2.18
CA TYR A 33 -27.00 -42.11 0.80
C TYR A 33 -28.28 -42.68 0.21
N LEU A 34 -29.02 -43.50 0.96
CA LEU A 34 -30.30 -44.05 0.52
C LEU A 34 -31.36 -42.98 0.32
N ALA A 35 -31.34 -41.89 1.08
CA ALA A 35 -32.29 -40.77 0.98
C ALA A 35 -31.99 -39.81 -0.17
N GLY A 36 -30.74 -39.61 -0.59
CA GLY A 36 -30.40 -38.57 -1.56
C GLY A 36 -29.15 -38.86 -2.41
N GLY A 37 -28.70 -40.13 -2.47
CA GLY A 37 -27.53 -40.52 -3.25
C GLY A 37 -26.21 -39.92 -2.78
N ILE A 38 -25.26 -39.85 -3.70
CA ILE A 38 -23.91 -39.32 -3.42
C ILE A 38 -23.95 -37.87 -2.98
N ALA A 39 -24.89 -37.07 -3.48
CA ALA A 39 -25.02 -35.67 -3.13
C ALA A 39 -25.37 -35.46 -1.65
N ALA A 40 -26.10 -36.38 -1.04
CA ALA A 40 -26.44 -36.33 0.41
C ALA A 40 -25.28 -36.71 1.34
N LEU A 41 -24.16 -37.18 0.79
CA LEU A 41 -22.93 -37.45 1.55
C LEU A 41 -22.09 -36.18 1.77
N ALA A 42 -22.41 -35.07 1.10
CA ALA A 42 -21.75 -33.79 1.37
C ALA A 42 -22.07 -33.33 2.81
N ASP A 43 -21.07 -32.69 3.44
CA ASP A 43 -21.26 -32.13 4.79
C ASP A 43 -22.31 -31.02 4.77
N ALA A 44 -23.37 -31.17 5.52
CA ALA A 44 -24.34 -30.12 5.72
C ALA A 44 -23.80 -29.04 6.66
N SER A 45 -24.18 -27.78 6.42
CA SER A 45 -23.83 -26.68 7.30
C SER A 45 -24.23 -26.97 8.75
N SER A 46 -23.32 -26.78 9.67
CA SER A 46 -23.58 -26.90 11.12
C SER A 46 -24.37 -25.69 11.69
N ARG A 47 -24.71 -24.72 10.85
CA ARG A 47 -25.51 -23.56 11.28
C ARG A 47 -26.94 -23.98 11.57
N PRO A 48 -27.53 -23.52 12.70
CA PRO A 48 -28.94 -23.73 12.96
C PRO A 48 -29.81 -23.19 11.84
N ALA A 49 -30.82 -23.95 11.42
CA ALA A 49 -31.79 -23.49 10.43
C ALA A 49 -32.59 -22.26 10.90
N HIS A 50 -32.77 -22.15 12.21
CA HIS A 50 -33.39 -21.00 12.86
C HIS A 50 -32.47 -20.43 13.94
N SER A 51 -32.26 -19.12 13.94
CA SER A 51 -31.50 -18.38 14.96
C SER A 51 -32.41 -17.33 15.62
N PRO A 52 -32.88 -17.55 16.87
CA PRO A 52 -33.78 -16.60 17.54
C PRO A 52 -33.20 -15.21 17.75
N ARG A 53 -31.87 -15.09 17.72
CA ARG A 53 -31.15 -13.82 17.89
C ARG A 53 -30.73 -13.16 16.56
N SER A 54 -31.19 -13.69 15.41
CA SER A 54 -30.93 -13.04 14.14
C SER A 54 -31.75 -11.76 14.02
N ILE A 55 -31.10 -10.72 13.42
CA ILE A 55 -31.84 -9.49 13.13
C ILE A 55 -32.93 -9.78 12.09
N GLU A 56 -34.07 -9.15 12.26
CA GLU A 56 -35.17 -9.21 11.33
C GLU A 56 -34.73 -8.73 9.93
N PRO A 57 -35.11 -9.45 8.85
CA PRO A 57 -34.70 -9.10 7.49
C PRO A 57 -35.04 -7.66 7.08
N ALA A 58 -36.22 -7.16 7.49
CA ALA A 58 -36.64 -5.78 7.22
C ALA A 58 -35.70 -4.75 7.86
N LYS A 59 -35.28 -4.96 9.11
CA LYS A 59 -34.30 -4.10 9.78
C LYS A 59 -32.92 -4.18 9.12
N ALA A 60 -32.51 -5.35 8.64
CA ALA A 60 -31.26 -5.49 7.94
C ALA A 60 -31.25 -4.72 6.61
N LEU A 61 -32.35 -4.76 5.84
CA LEU A 61 -32.51 -3.97 4.62
C LEU A 61 -32.49 -2.46 4.91
N LEU A 62 -33.21 -2.02 5.95
CA LEU A 62 -33.23 -0.61 6.36
C LEU A 62 -31.83 -0.11 6.74
N ILE A 63 -31.01 -0.92 7.41
CA ILE A 63 -29.62 -0.58 7.73
C ILE A 63 -28.82 -0.33 6.45
N VAL A 64 -28.97 -1.19 5.44
CA VAL A 64 -28.28 -1.05 4.16
C VAL A 64 -28.74 0.22 3.43
N GLU A 65 -30.04 0.47 3.38
CA GLU A 65 -30.62 1.67 2.77
C GLU A 65 -30.11 2.96 3.43
N LEU A 66 -30.13 3.04 4.76
CA LEU A 66 -29.61 4.19 5.49
C LEU A 66 -28.10 4.40 5.26
N ARG A 67 -27.33 3.31 5.11
CA ARG A 67 -25.91 3.40 4.72
C ARG A 67 -25.75 3.95 3.30
N GLN A 68 -26.59 3.52 2.34
CA GLN A 68 -26.57 4.07 0.98
C GLN A 68 -26.86 5.58 0.97
N ARG A 69 -27.65 6.07 1.91
CA ARG A 69 -27.83 7.51 2.18
C ARG A 69 -26.66 8.16 2.95
N ARG A 70 -25.51 7.45 3.05
CA ARG A 70 -24.26 7.90 3.68
C ARG A 70 -24.35 8.16 5.19
N MET A 71 -25.33 7.59 5.89
CA MET A 71 -25.45 7.74 7.35
C MET A 71 -24.32 7.00 8.09
N LEU A 72 -23.87 7.57 9.20
CA LEU A 72 -22.90 6.96 10.10
C LEU A 72 -23.52 5.79 10.87
N GLN A 73 -22.70 4.80 11.24
CA GLN A 73 -23.16 3.58 11.93
C GLN A 73 -23.90 3.87 13.23
N SER A 74 -23.41 4.82 14.03
CA SER A 74 -24.06 5.25 15.27
C SER A 74 -25.47 5.80 15.06
N ARG A 75 -25.63 6.65 14.03
CA ARG A 75 -26.95 7.19 13.66
C ARG A 75 -27.90 6.12 13.14
N ILE A 76 -27.41 5.18 12.33
CA ILE A 76 -28.18 4.04 11.84
C ILE A 76 -28.64 3.18 13.03
N ALA A 77 -27.75 2.88 13.98
CA ALA A 77 -28.06 2.11 15.18
C ALA A 77 -29.20 2.75 15.98
N GLN A 78 -29.15 4.06 16.19
CA GLN A 78 -30.15 4.84 16.86
C GLN A 78 -31.49 4.84 16.10
N SER A 79 -31.47 5.04 14.78
CA SER A 79 -32.66 5.11 13.95
C SER A 79 -33.41 3.77 13.85
N VAL A 80 -32.67 2.64 13.84
CA VAL A 80 -33.23 1.29 13.68
C VAL A 80 -33.50 0.62 15.03
N GLY A 81 -33.00 1.19 16.14
CA GLY A 81 -33.17 0.62 17.49
C GLY A 81 -32.37 -0.67 17.70
N VAL A 82 -31.14 -0.71 17.20
CA VAL A 82 -30.20 -1.86 17.34
C VAL A 82 -28.84 -1.40 17.82
N SER A 83 -27.99 -2.31 18.29
CA SER A 83 -26.64 -1.98 18.69
C SER A 83 -25.75 -1.64 17.47
N GLU A 84 -24.75 -0.78 17.66
CA GLU A 84 -23.75 -0.47 16.61
C GLU A 84 -23.02 -1.73 16.12
N ALA A 85 -22.77 -2.69 17.01
CA ALA A 85 -22.19 -3.98 16.66
C ALA A 85 -23.07 -4.79 15.70
N THR A 86 -24.41 -4.67 15.83
CA THR A 86 -25.36 -5.29 14.90
C THR A 86 -25.30 -4.60 13.54
N VAL A 87 -25.31 -3.26 13.51
CA VAL A 87 -25.16 -2.47 12.28
C VAL A 87 -23.85 -2.83 11.57
N SER A 88 -22.72 -2.85 12.30
CA SER A 88 -21.42 -3.22 11.75
C SER A 88 -21.42 -4.60 11.10
N ARG A 89 -22.03 -5.61 11.74
CA ARG A 89 -22.13 -6.98 11.20
C ARG A 89 -23.02 -7.07 9.95
N VAL A 90 -24.13 -6.33 9.93
CA VAL A 90 -25.00 -6.26 8.75
C VAL A 90 -24.27 -5.61 7.57
N LEU A 91 -23.65 -4.45 7.82
CA LEU A 91 -22.90 -3.72 6.80
C LEU A 91 -21.69 -4.50 6.28
N ALA A 92 -20.99 -5.24 7.15
CA ALA A 92 -19.89 -6.10 6.74
C ALA A 92 -20.35 -7.21 5.77
N ARG A 93 -21.50 -7.84 6.06
CA ARG A 93 -22.11 -8.85 5.17
C ARG A 93 -22.55 -8.26 3.83
N ALA A 94 -22.98 -7.00 3.82
CA ALA A 94 -23.36 -6.26 2.63
C ALA A 94 -22.16 -5.64 1.87
N GLY A 95 -20.94 -5.75 2.39
CA GLY A 95 -19.75 -5.11 1.77
C GLY A 95 -19.71 -3.59 1.91
N LEU A 96 -20.45 -3.00 2.89
CA LEU A 96 -20.65 -1.56 3.07
C LEU A 96 -20.10 -1.04 4.41
N SER A 97 -19.04 -1.65 4.91
CA SER A 97 -18.43 -1.30 6.19
C SER A 97 -17.94 0.14 6.27
N LYS A 98 -17.37 0.65 5.17
CA LYS A 98 -16.87 2.02 5.05
C LYS A 98 -17.74 2.82 4.10
N LEU A 99 -17.80 4.15 4.29
CA LEU A 99 -18.50 5.03 3.34
C LEU A 99 -17.88 5.01 1.94
N SER A 100 -16.57 4.76 1.85
CA SER A 100 -15.87 4.58 0.57
C SER A 100 -16.32 3.32 -0.20
N ASP A 101 -16.97 2.36 0.47
CA ASP A 101 -17.44 1.15 -0.19
C ASP A 101 -18.73 1.41 -1.02
N LEU A 102 -19.38 2.57 -0.82
CA LEU A 102 -20.52 3.04 -1.62
C LEU A 102 -20.10 3.56 -3.01
N GLU A 103 -18.83 3.83 -3.20
CA GLU A 103 -18.30 4.37 -4.45
C GLU A 103 -17.68 3.23 -5.27
N PRO A 104 -17.97 3.13 -6.58
CA PRO A 104 -17.28 2.18 -7.42
C PRO A 104 -15.79 2.52 -7.41
N ARG A 105 -14.97 1.58 -6.97
CA ARG A 105 -13.52 1.72 -7.03
C ARG A 105 -13.12 1.64 -8.49
N GLU A 106 -12.68 2.76 -9.06
CA GLU A 106 -12.01 2.72 -10.35
C GLU A 106 -10.82 1.73 -10.25
N PRO A 107 -10.68 0.78 -11.19
CA PRO A 107 -9.54 -0.11 -11.18
C PRO A 107 -8.25 0.72 -11.24
N ILE A 108 -7.28 0.39 -10.40
CA ILE A 108 -5.99 1.06 -10.37
C ILE A 108 -5.31 0.80 -11.71
N GLN A 109 -5.27 1.80 -12.59
CA GLN A 109 -4.52 1.74 -13.82
C GLN A 109 -3.04 1.88 -13.49
N ARG A 110 -2.34 0.76 -13.44
CA ARG A 110 -0.88 0.75 -13.32
C ARG A 110 -0.31 1.09 -14.70
N TYR A 111 0.47 2.14 -14.75
CA TYR A 111 1.26 2.49 -15.94
C TYR A 111 2.76 2.42 -15.61
N GLU A 112 3.54 2.09 -16.59
CA GLU A 112 5.00 2.14 -16.56
C GLU A 112 5.47 2.56 -17.94
N HIS A 113 6.36 3.54 -18.00
CA HIS A 113 6.98 3.96 -19.25
C HIS A 113 8.04 2.94 -19.67
N GLU A 114 8.31 2.86 -20.97
CA GLU A 114 9.13 1.78 -21.54
C GLU A 114 10.62 1.92 -21.22
N GLN A 115 11.10 3.16 -21.06
CA GLN A 115 12.52 3.42 -20.89
C GLN A 115 12.84 4.33 -19.69
N PRO A 116 14.01 4.17 -19.06
CA PRO A 116 14.50 5.13 -18.06
C PRO A 116 14.58 6.53 -18.66
N GLY A 117 14.19 7.53 -17.89
CA GLY A 117 14.19 8.94 -18.30
C GLY A 117 12.93 9.40 -19.04
N ASP A 118 12.07 8.50 -19.48
CA ASP A 118 10.81 8.88 -20.13
C ASP A 118 9.90 9.71 -19.24
N LEU A 119 9.88 9.41 -17.95
CA LEU A 119 9.16 10.18 -16.93
C LEU A 119 9.89 10.13 -15.60
N LEU A 120 10.17 11.28 -15.02
CA LEU A 120 10.69 11.44 -13.67
C LEU A 120 9.60 11.98 -12.76
N HIS A 121 9.31 11.30 -11.66
CA HIS A 121 8.39 11.74 -10.62
C HIS A 121 9.13 12.57 -9.60
N ILE A 122 8.73 13.80 -9.36
CA ILE A 122 9.27 14.64 -8.28
C ILE A 122 8.21 14.91 -7.23
N ASP A 123 8.65 14.86 -5.98
CA ASP A 123 7.81 15.16 -4.81
C ASP A 123 8.67 15.71 -3.67
N THR A 124 8.04 16.29 -2.67
CA THR A 124 8.70 16.83 -1.49
C THR A 124 8.08 16.24 -0.22
N LYS A 125 8.92 16.05 0.79
CA LYS A 125 8.47 15.62 2.12
C LYS A 125 9.04 16.49 3.21
N LYS A 126 8.14 17.15 3.92
CA LYS A 126 8.46 17.92 5.11
C LYS A 126 8.81 17.00 6.26
N LEU A 127 9.97 17.23 6.90
CA LEU A 127 10.49 16.48 8.03
C LEU A 127 10.75 17.43 9.19
N GLY A 128 10.44 17.01 10.40
CA GLY A 128 10.86 17.74 11.59
C GLY A 128 12.38 17.79 11.68
N ARG A 129 12.93 18.97 11.99
CA ARG A 129 14.35 19.12 12.29
C ARG A 129 14.67 18.43 13.60
N ILE A 130 15.84 17.81 13.68
CA ILE A 130 16.36 17.15 14.89
C ILE A 130 17.47 18.02 15.43
N GLU A 131 17.25 18.68 16.56
CA GLU A 131 18.28 19.44 17.29
C GLU A 131 18.91 18.62 18.41
N ARG A 132 18.12 17.70 18.99
CA ARG A 132 18.54 16.71 19.99
C ARG A 132 17.64 15.49 19.92
N PRO A 133 18.02 14.35 20.51
CA PRO A 133 17.16 13.19 20.60
C PRO A 133 15.78 13.55 21.18
N SER A 134 14.73 13.20 20.44
CA SER A 134 13.35 13.53 20.78
C SER A 134 12.67 12.40 21.53
N HIS A 135 11.40 12.61 21.92
CA HIS A 135 10.54 11.64 22.59
C HIS A 135 10.50 10.25 21.93
N ARG A 136 10.78 10.15 20.65
CA ARG A 136 10.86 8.83 19.96
C ARG A 136 12.03 7.99 20.46
N MET A 137 13.08 8.63 20.95
CA MET A 137 14.27 7.99 21.51
C MET A 137 14.16 7.76 23.01
N THR A 138 13.71 8.79 23.70
CA THR A 138 13.67 8.81 25.17
C THR A 138 12.42 8.11 25.71
N GLY A 139 11.38 7.89 24.86
CA GLY A 139 10.07 7.40 25.28
C GLY A 139 9.24 8.42 26.05
N ASN A 140 9.82 9.58 26.37
CA ASN A 140 9.16 10.62 27.14
C ASN A 140 8.54 11.68 26.21
N ARG A 141 7.22 11.78 26.15
CA ARG A 141 6.50 12.74 25.30
C ARG A 141 6.81 14.22 25.60
N ARG A 142 7.42 14.52 26.75
CA ARG A 142 7.85 15.88 27.11
C ARG A 142 9.19 16.28 26.47
N ASP A 143 9.95 15.34 25.92
CA ASP A 143 11.19 15.59 25.22
C ASP A 143 10.93 16.06 23.78
N SER A 144 10.13 17.10 23.63
CA SER A 144 9.96 17.86 22.38
C SER A 144 10.86 19.10 22.43
N VAL A 145 11.32 19.52 21.24
CA VAL A 145 12.04 20.79 21.08
C VAL A 145 11.11 21.76 20.37
N ASP A 146 10.62 22.74 21.12
CA ASP A 146 9.81 23.79 20.56
C ASP A 146 10.69 24.70 19.68
N GLY A 147 10.18 25.03 18.48
CA GLY A 147 10.89 25.91 17.56
C GLY A 147 11.99 25.24 16.70
N ALA A 148 12.23 23.94 16.82
CA ALA A 148 13.24 23.23 16.01
C ALA A 148 13.02 23.42 14.49
N GLY A 149 11.78 23.67 14.06
CA GLY A 149 11.44 23.94 12.66
C GLY A 149 11.43 22.69 11.78
N TRP A 150 11.65 22.94 10.49
CA TRP A 150 11.47 21.92 9.46
C TRP A 150 12.65 21.89 8.50
N GLU A 151 12.84 20.76 7.86
CA GLU A 151 13.68 20.57 6.69
C GLU A 151 12.93 19.73 5.65
N PHE A 152 13.34 19.79 4.40
CA PHE A 152 12.56 19.24 3.29
C PHE A 152 13.39 18.24 2.51
N LEU A 153 12.89 17.03 2.43
CA LEU A 153 13.43 16.00 1.55
C LEU A 153 12.77 16.16 0.19
N PHE A 154 13.56 16.48 -0.82
CA PHE A 154 13.16 16.38 -2.21
C PHE A 154 13.52 15.02 -2.75
N VAL A 155 12.63 14.44 -3.55
CA VAL A 155 12.82 13.13 -4.16
C VAL A 155 12.52 13.19 -5.65
N ALA A 156 13.32 12.50 -6.44
CA ALA A 156 13.09 12.29 -7.86
C ALA A 156 13.19 10.78 -8.14
N VAL A 157 12.15 10.17 -8.72
CA VAL A 157 12.08 8.73 -8.96
C VAL A 157 11.77 8.47 -10.42
N ASP A 158 12.62 7.71 -11.08
CA ASP A 158 12.40 7.30 -12.46
C ASP A 158 11.22 6.33 -12.58
N ASP A 159 10.35 6.57 -13.55
CA ASP A 159 9.13 5.80 -13.75
C ASP A 159 9.38 4.36 -14.12
N HIS A 160 10.40 4.08 -14.95
CA HIS A 160 10.74 2.75 -15.41
C HIS A 160 11.66 2.02 -14.45
N ALA A 161 12.85 2.59 -14.20
CA ALA A 161 13.89 1.92 -13.42
C ALA A 161 13.61 1.92 -11.92
N ARG A 162 12.81 2.86 -11.40
CA ARG A 162 12.63 3.13 -9.97
C ARG A 162 13.87 3.66 -9.26
N VAL A 163 14.92 3.97 -10.02
CA VAL A 163 16.11 4.65 -9.49
C VAL A 163 15.67 5.98 -8.90
N ALA A 164 16.20 6.30 -7.74
CA ALA A 164 15.84 7.51 -7.02
C ALA A 164 17.06 8.41 -6.77
N PHE A 165 16.84 9.71 -6.86
CA PHE A 165 17.74 10.74 -6.38
C PHE A 165 17.06 11.54 -5.27
N THR A 166 17.79 11.88 -4.22
CA THR A 166 17.26 12.62 -3.07
C THR A 166 18.22 13.71 -2.62
N ALA A 167 17.68 14.82 -2.15
CA ALA A 167 18.45 15.86 -1.49
C ALA A 167 17.65 16.54 -0.38
N MET A 168 18.36 16.99 0.66
CA MET A 168 17.77 17.79 1.73
C MET A 168 17.94 19.27 1.43
N HIS A 169 16.84 20.01 1.53
CA HIS A 169 16.81 21.47 1.38
C HIS A 169 16.24 22.14 2.64
N PRO A 170 16.61 23.41 2.90
CA PRO A 170 16.12 24.14 4.06
C PRO A 170 14.64 24.52 3.96
N ASP A 171 14.12 24.60 2.74
CA ASP A 171 12.74 24.97 2.44
C ASP A 171 12.22 24.27 1.17
N GLU A 172 10.93 24.47 0.88
CA GLU A 172 10.25 23.99 -0.33
C GLU A 172 9.96 25.14 -1.33
N ARG A 173 10.81 26.17 -1.33
CA ARG A 173 10.67 27.31 -2.21
C ARG A 173 11.15 26.99 -3.62
N THR A 174 10.86 27.93 -4.52
CA THR A 174 11.17 27.79 -5.95
C THR A 174 12.67 27.58 -6.19
N GLU A 175 13.53 28.30 -5.48
CA GLU A 175 14.98 28.24 -5.64
C GLU A 175 15.50 26.85 -5.27
N SER A 176 15.04 26.31 -4.14
CA SER A 176 15.36 24.96 -3.69
C SER A 176 14.89 23.90 -4.69
N ALA A 177 13.68 24.07 -5.24
CA ALA A 177 13.13 23.16 -6.25
C ALA A 177 13.92 23.20 -7.56
N VAL A 178 14.33 24.38 -8.03
CA VAL A 178 15.16 24.54 -9.24
C VAL A 178 16.54 23.92 -9.05
N GLN A 179 17.18 24.18 -7.90
CA GLN A 179 18.48 23.57 -7.60
C GLN A 179 18.36 22.05 -7.57
N PHE A 180 17.37 21.52 -6.87
CA PHE A 180 17.12 20.10 -6.84
C PHE A 180 16.91 19.48 -8.22
N LEU A 181 16.13 20.15 -9.11
CA LEU A 181 15.94 19.69 -10.49
C LEU A 181 17.26 19.57 -11.25
N ARG A 182 18.12 20.58 -11.15
CA ARG A 182 19.43 20.57 -11.81
C ARG A 182 20.32 19.43 -11.29
N ASP A 183 20.36 19.24 -9.99
CA ASP A 183 21.15 18.19 -9.35
C ASP A 183 20.61 16.79 -9.73
N ALA A 184 19.28 16.62 -9.76
CA ALA A 184 18.64 15.39 -10.21
C ALA A 184 19.00 15.07 -11.66
N VAL A 185 18.88 16.03 -12.57
CA VAL A 185 19.24 15.84 -14.00
C VAL A 185 20.72 15.49 -14.14
N ALA A 186 21.60 16.18 -13.42
CA ALA A 186 23.03 15.87 -13.42
C ALA A 186 23.30 14.44 -12.91
N TYR A 187 22.58 14.01 -11.86
CA TYR A 187 22.68 12.65 -11.34
C TYR A 187 22.27 11.60 -12.38
N TYR A 188 21.09 11.75 -13.00
CA TYR A 188 20.61 10.80 -14.00
C TYR A 188 21.49 10.78 -15.27
N ASN A 189 22.02 11.94 -15.70
CA ASN A 189 22.95 12.01 -16.82
C ASN A 189 24.24 11.20 -16.56
N ARG A 190 24.77 11.23 -15.33
CA ARG A 190 25.92 10.36 -14.95
C ARG A 190 25.60 8.87 -15.02
N LEU A 191 24.32 8.49 -14.88
CA LEU A 191 23.85 7.11 -15.04
C LEU A 191 23.50 6.76 -16.50
N GLY A 192 23.77 7.64 -17.46
CA GLY A 192 23.45 7.46 -18.88
C GLY A 192 21.96 7.62 -19.20
N VAL A 193 21.19 8.27 -18.31
CA VAL A 193 19.75 8.47 -18.45
C VAL A 193 19.44 9.93 -18.76
N THR A 194 18.85 10.20 -19.92
CA THR A 194 18.37 11.54 -20.29
C THR A 194 16.91 11.71 -19.91
N ILE A 195 16.61 12.71 -19.11
CA ILE A 195 15.24 12.99 -18.64
C ILE A 195 14.44 13.74 -19.71
N ARG A 196 13.34 13.16 -20.17
CA ARG A 196 12.46 13.75 -21.19
C ARG A 196 11.25 14.48 -20.59
N ARG A 197 10.65 13.90 -19.57
CA ARG A 197 9.42 14.41 -18.93
C ARG A 197 9.53 14.38 -17.42
N LEU A 198 8.83 15.32 -16.81
CA LEU A 198 8.77 15.48 -15.37
C LEU A 198 7.33 15.52 -14.91
N LEU A 199 6.98 14.78 -13.87
CA LEU A 199 5.68 14.83 -13.20
C LEU A 199 5.87 15.39 -11.79
N THR A 200 5.18 16.48 -11.50
CA THR A 200 5.13 17.11 -10.18
C THR A 200 3.68 17.21 -9.69
N ASP A 201 3.51 17.45 -8.42
CA ASP A 201 2.24 17.95 -7.90
C ASP A 201 1.98 19.40 -8.34
N ASN A 202 0.88 19.99 -7.86
CA ASN A 202 0.52 21.37 -8.16
C ASN A 202 1.07 22.37 -7.13
N GLY A 203 2.12 22.02 -6.38
CA GLY A 203 2.79 22.90 -5.42
C GLY A 203 3.27 24.20 -6.04
N SER A 204 3.24 25.30 -5.27
CA SER A 204 3.58 26.64 -5.75
C SER A 204 4.98 26.73 -6.34
N ALA A 205 5.95 26.06 -5.76
CA ALA A 205 7.33 26.01 -6.24
C ALA A 205 7.42 25.43 -7.65
N PHE A 206 6.75 24.31 -7.91
CA PHE A 206 6.75 23.64 -9.21
C PHE A 206 5.92 24.39 -10.28
N ARG A 207 4.94 25.20 -9.87
CA ARG A 207 4.14 26.05 -10.78
C ARG A 207 4.79 27.38 -11.10
N SER A 208 5.89 27.71 -10.45
CA SER A 208 6.58 28.99 -10.63
C SER A 208 7.13 29.17 -12.04
N LYS A 209 7.24 30.44 -12.47
CA LYS A 209 7.85 30.79 -13.76
C LYS A 209 9.32 30.34 -13.82
N LEU A 210 10.04 30.46 -12.71
CA LEU A 210 11.46 30.10 -12.63
C LEU A 210 11.67 28.59 -12.79
N PHE A 211 10.84 27.76 -12.15
CA PHE A 211 10.93 26.30 -12.31
C PHE A 211 10.59 25.87 -13.73
N ARG A 212 9.56 26.48 -14.33
CA ARG A 212 9.20 26.23 -15.74
C ARG A 212 10.34 26.61 -16.70
N ALA A 213 10.97 27.77 -16.47
CA ALA A 213 12.12 28.19 -17.26
C ALA A 213 13.29 27.22 -17.13
N ALA A 214 13.58 26.71 -15.92
CA ALA A 214 14.60 25.69 -15.71
C ALA A 214 14.27 24.38 -16.45
N CYS A 215 13.02 23.92 -16.45
CA CYS A 215 12.59 22.77 -17.26
C CYS A 215 12.86 23.00 -18.75
N GLN A 216 12.50 24.18 -19.27
CA GLN A 216 12.70 24.54 -20.67
C GLN A 216 14.19 24.57 -21.05
N GLN A 217 15.06 25.18 -20.21
CA GLN A 217 16.51 25.19 -20.40
C GLN A 217 17.13 23.79 -20.46
N LEU A 218 16.57 22.86 -19.67
CA LEU A 218 17.01 21.47 -19.64
C LEU A 218 16.35 20.58 -20.72
N GLY A 219 15.46 21.13 -21.55
CA GLY A 219 14.74 20.38 -22.58
C GLY A 219 13.69 19.42 -22.02
N ILE A 220 13.19 19.64 -20.80
CA ILE A 220 12.30 18.73 -20.10
C ILE A 220 10.85 19.23 -20.20
N GLN A 221 9.94 18.35 -20.61
CA GLN A 221 8.51 18.63 -20.61
C GLN A 221 7.91 18.43 -19.21
N GLN A 222 7.48 19.51 -18.57
CA GLN A 222 6.79 19.45 -17.28
C GLN A 222 5.34 19.01 -17.45
N LYS A 223 4.90 18.07 -16.60
CA LYS A 223 3.51 17.61 -16.43
C LYS A 223 3.12 17.75 -14.97
N PHE A 224 1.82 17.96 -14.72
CA PHE A 224 1.26 18.07 -13.39
C PHE A 224 0.32 16.89 -13.11
N THR A 225 0.22 16.51 -11.84
CA THR A 225 -0.81 15.58 -11.39
C THR A 225 -2.20 16.16 -11.63
N ARG A 226 -3.16 15.30 -11.98
CA ARG A 226 -4.56 15.73 -12.11
C ARG A 226 -5.10 16.13 -10.73
N ALA A 227 -5.88 17.21 -10.69
CA ALA A 227 -6.57 17.60 -9.47
C ALA A 227 -7.41 16.44 -8.92
N TYR A 228 -7.39 16.26 -7.61
CA TYR A 228 -8.08 15.18 -6.88
C TYR A 228 -7.71 13.74 -7.27
N ARG A 229 -6.62 13.55 -8.03
CA ARG A 229 -6.06 12.22 -8.35
C ARG A 229 -4.57 12.12 -7.95
N PRO A 230 -4.25 12.11 -6.66
CA PRO A 230 -2.87 12.02 -6.16
C PRO A 230 -2.18 10.72 -6.61
N GLN A 231 -2.93 9.69 -6.92
CA GLN A 231 -2.44 8.39 -7.39
C GLN A 231 -1.50 8.47 -8.60
N THR A 232 -1.54 9.58 -9.36
CA THR A 232 -0.63 9.79 -10.49
C THR A 232 0.82 9.96 -10.08
N ASN A 233 1.13 10.43 -8.85
CA ASN A 233 2.47 10.54 -8.29
C ASN A 233 2.83 9.38 -7.32
N GLY A 234 2.07 8.29 -7.37
CA GLY A 234 2.18 7.16 -6.42
C GLY A 234 3.57 6.50 -6.36
N LYS A 235 4.45 6.69 -7.37
CA LYS A 235 5.83 6.17 -7.35
C LYS A 235 6.71 6.98 -6.42
N ALA A 236 6.65 8.31 -6.47
CA ALA A 236 7.34 9.18 -5.52
C ALA A 236 6.79 9.03 -4.11
N GLU A 237 5.45 8.97 -3.96
CA GLU A 237 4.81 8.75 -2.65
C GLU A 237 5.25 7.42 -2.02
N ARG A 238 5.30 6.33 -2.80
CA ARG A 238 5.77 5.02 -2.33
C ARG A 238 7.24 5.04 -1.95
N PHE A 239 8.07 5.75 -2.72
CA PHE A 239 9.46 5.95 -2.38
C PHE A 239 9.61 6.70 -1.06
N ILE A 240 8.88 7.81 -0.89
CA ILE A 240 8.86 8.58 0.37
C ILE A 240 8.47 7.70 1.55
N GLN A 241 7.46 6.84 1.41
CA GLN A 241 7.09 5.90 2.49
C GLN A 241 8.24 4.97 2.87
N SER A 242 9.02 4.49 1.88
CA SER A 242 10.21 3.66 2.14
C SER A 242 11.29 4.48 2.82
N ALA A 243 11.57 5.69 2.34
CA ALA A 243 12.55 6.60 2.93
C ALA A 243 12.21 6.95 4.40
N LEU A 244 10.92 7.17 4.69
CA LEU A 244 10.49 7.45 6.06
C LEU A 244 10.71 6.26 6.99
N ARG A 245 10.43 5.04 6.54
CA ARG A 245 10.52 3.83 7.35
C ARG A 245 11.96 3.33 7.52
N GLU A 246 12.76 3.39 6.47
CA GLU A 246 14.05 2.73 6.40
C GLU A 246 15.21 3.70 6.71
N TRP A 247 15.01 4.99 6.51
CA TRP A 247 15.99 6.04 6.76
C TRP A 247 15.50 7.08 7.76
N ALA A 248 14.56 7.97 7.42
CA ALA A 248 14.28 9.17 8.21
C ALA A 248 13.84 8.88 9.67
N TYR A 249 13.15 7.75 9.88
CA TYR A 249 12.65 7.29 11.17
C TYR A 249 13.02 5.84 11.49
N GLY A 250 13.81 5.20 10.63
CA GLY A 250 14.30 3.85 10.83
C GLY A 250 15.45 3.77 11.84
N TRP A 251 16.13 4.89 12.03
CA TRP A 251 17.27 5.02 12.92
C TRP A 251 17.05 6.14 13.92
N THR A 252 17.89 6.14 14.93
CA THR A 252 17.90 7.05 16.05
C THR A 252 19.01 8.07 15.84
N TYR A 253 18.67 9.24 15.32
CA TYR A 253 19.62 10.31 15.04
C TYR A 253 19.72 11.30 16.19
N GLN A 254 20.96 11.75 16.50
CA GLN A 254 21.21 12.76 17.50
C GLN A 254 20.82 14.17 17.02
N ASN A 255 21.01 14.43 15.71
CA ASN A 255 20.69 15.70 15.08
C ASN A 255 20.39 15.51 13.56
N SER A 256 19.93 16.58 12.93
CA SER A 256 19.62 16.58 11.49
C SER A 256 20.84 16.41 10.58
N ALA A 257 22.04 16.78 11.02
CA ALA A 257 23.25 16.60 10.23
C ALA A 257 23.56 15.10 10.07
N GLU A 258 23.53 14.35 11.17
CA GLU A 258 23.71 12.91 11.16
C GLU A 258 22.68 12.22 10.25
N ARG A 259 21.39 12.60 10.35
CA ARG A 259 20.34 12.08 9.45
C ARG A 259 20.66 12.36 7.99
N ARG A 260 21.21 13.53 7.67
CA ARG A 260 21.57 13.92 6.30
C ARG A 260 22.76 13.13 5.76
N GLU A 261 23.77 12.86 6.57
CA GLU A 261 24.93 12.04 6.19
C GLU A 261 24.52 10.63 5.78
N VAL A 262 23.63 10.01 6.54
CA VAL A 262 23.14 8.65 6.25
C VAL A 262 22.25 8.59 5.01
N LEU A 263 21.68 9.72 4.54
CA LEU A 263 20.82 9.74 3.37
C LEU A 263 21.49 9.20 2.11
N GLN A 264 22.73 9.58 1.86
CA GLN A 264 23.46 9.19 0.64
C GLN A 264 23.74 7.69 0.60
N SER A 265 24.20 7.11 1.70
CA SER A 265 24.43 5.66 1.82
C SER A 265 23.12 4.87 1.74
N TRP A 266 22.03 5.36 2.33
CA TRP A 266 20.71 4.75 2.19
C TRP A 266 20.18 4.83 0.76
N GLN A 267 20.32 5.97 0.07
CA GLN A 267 19.95 6.13 -1.34
C GLN A 267 20.76 5.16 -2.23
N HIS A 268 22.05 5.01 -1.98
CA HIS A 268 22.88 4.03 -2.67
C HIS A 268 22.33 2.62 -2.44
N TYR A 269 22.10 2.22 -1.20
CA TYR A 269 21.50 0.92 -0.88
C TYR A 269 20.16 0.73 -1.59
N TYR A 270 19.27 1.73 -1.57
CA TYR A 270 17.98 1.66 -2.24
C TYR A 270 18.12 1.40 -3.74
N ASN A 271 19.02 2.09 -4.41
CA ASN A 271 19.20 1.99 -5.86
C ASN A 271 19.91 0.71 -6.31
N TRP A 272 20.91 0.26 -5.56
CA TRP A 272 21.83 -0.78 -6.02
C TRP A 272 21.66 -2.14 -5.33
N HIS A 273 21.06 -2.18 -4.16
CA HIS A 273 21.03 -3.40 -3.36
C HIS A 273 19.62 -3.81 -2.90
N ARG A 274 18.72 -2.86 -2.75
CA ARG A 274 17.39 -3.12 -2.19
C ARG A 274 16.49 -3.83 -3.21
N PRO A 275 15.93 -5.04 -2.89
CA PRO A 275 14.93 -5.68 -3.74
C PRO A 275 13.66 -4.84 -3.86
N HIS A 276 13.25 -4.50 -5.07
CA HIS A 276 12.07 -3.67 -5.30
C HIS A 276 10.90 -4.51 -5.83
N HIS A 277 9.84 -4.68 -5.04
CA HIS A 277 8.71 -5.55 -5.37
C HIS A 277 7.99 -5.18 -6.68
N GLY A 278 7.91 -3.88 -7.01
CA GLY A 278 7.22 -3.40 -8.22
C GLY A 278 7.93 -3.71 -9.54
N ILE A 279 9.16 -4.22 -9.50
CA ILE A 279 9.97 -4.55 -10.68
C ILE A 279 10.59 -5.95 -10.59
N GLY A 280 9.89 -6.90 -10.00
CA GLY A 280 10.34 -8.29 -9.96
C GLY A 280 11.38 -8.60 -8.89
N ARG A 281 11.44 -7.82 -7.80
CA ARG A 281 12.38 -7.98 -6.66
C ARG A 281 13.85 -7.83 -7.03
N VAL A 282 14.15 -7.12 -8.10
CA VAL A 282 15.50 -6.72 -8.45
C VAL A 282 15.81 -5.30 -7.96
N PRO A 283 17.08 -4.93 -7.75
CA PRO A 283 17.44 -3.55 -7.44
C PRO A 283 17.08 -2.58 -8.58
N PRO A 284 16.67 -1.34 -8.30
CA PRO A 284 16.34 -0.32 -9.30
C PRO A 284 17.40 -0.13 -10.38
N ALA A 285 18.66 -0.07 -10.00
CA ALA A 285 19.77 0.14 -10.92
C ALA A 285 19.96 -0.99 -11.95
N SER A 286 19.42 -2.20 -11.68
CA SER A 286 19.46 -3.30 -12.64
C SER A 286 18.67 -3.04 -13.93
N ARG A 287 17.81 -2.01 -13.92
CA ARG A 287 17.00 -1.61 -15.10
C ARG A 287 17.56 -0.38 -15.84
N LEU A 288 18.74 0.08 -15.46
CA LEU A 288 19.44 1.14 -16.18
C LEU A 288 20.10 0.61 -17.46
N PRO A 289 20.23 1.45 -18.51
CA PRO A 289 21.01 1.08 -19.69
C PRO A 289 22.50 1.02 -19.38
N GLY A 290 23.22 0.13 -20.03
CA GLY A 290 24.67 0.02 -19.96
C GLY A 290 25.22 -1.15 -19.15
N PRO A 291 26.55 -1.33 -19.12
CA PRO A 291 27.18 -2.41 -18.38
C PRO A 291 26.92 -2.23 -16.87
N ARG A 292 26.56 -3.33 -16.21
CA ARG A 292 26.30 -3.36 -14.77
C ARG A 292 27.63 -3.31 -14.01
N TYR A 293 28.24 -2.14 -13.90
CA TYR A 293 29.40 -1.98 -13.03
C TYR A 293 28.91 -2.04 -11.58
N ASN A 294 29.52 -2.95 -10.82
CA ASN A 294 29.36 -2.97 -9.38
C ASN A 294 30.09 -1.75 -8.80
N LEU A 295 29.36 -0.66 -8.58
CA LEU A 295 29.88 0.65 -8.17
C LEU A 295 30.36 0.71 -6.72
N LEU A 296 30.58 -0.42 -6.05
CA LEU A 296 31.34 -0.45 -4.79
C LEU A 296 32.74 0.18 -4.93
N THR A 297 33.25 0.31 -6.15
CA THR A 297 34.55 0.93 -6.45
C THR A 297 34.51 2.46 -6.60
N LEU A 298 33.33 3.10 -6.60
CA LEU A 298 33.22 4.55 -6.78
C LEU A 298 33.05 5.33 -5.48
N HIS A 299 33.15 4.68 -4.33
CA HIS A 299 33.02 5.30 -3.01
C HIS A 299 34.27 5.15 -2.13
N ASN A 300 35.44 4.93 -2.74
CA ASN A 300 36.76 5.09 -2.08
C ASN A 300 37.36 6.45 -2.44
#